data_de99e966756a4e44f3443250985abaf8
#
_entry.id   de99e966756a4e44f3443250985abaf8
#
_cell.length_a   1.000
_cell.length_b   1.000
_cell.length_c   1.000
_cell.angle_alpha   90.00
_cell.angle_beta   90.00
_cell.angle_gamma   90.00
#
_symmetry.space_group_name_H-M   'P 1'
#
loop_
_entity.id
_entity.type
_entity.pdbx_description
1 polymer ?
#
loop_
_entity_poly.entity_id
_entity_poly.type
_entity_poly.pdbx_seq_one_letter_code
_entity_poly.pdbx_strand_id
1 'polypeptide(L)'
;MIFDVIIGNPPYGKNANLAIDFINRAADYSDTLIMVLPKTLKKKSAVNRVRDDLHLIEHVDNPDDAFGIESGLRTCNQTWVLDKTKKREPEIVRKKSELKDYFE
;
A
#
# COMPACT_ATOMS: atom_id res chain seq x y z
N MET A 1 10.46 17.44 -8.65
CA MET A 1 9.15 17.14 -8.03
C MET A 1 8.60 18.38 -7.35
N ILE A 2 7.27 18.53 -7.30
CA ILE A 2 6.63 19.71 -6.72
C ILE A 2 6.76 19.71 -5.21
N PHE A 3 6.67 18.53 -4.59
CA PHE A 3 6.76 18.38 -3.14
C PHE A 3 7.93 17.46 -2.78
N ASP A 4 8.61 17.76 -1.67
CA ASP A 4 9.67 16.92 -1.14
C ASP A 4 9.12 15.61 -0.57
N VAL A 5 7.97 15.68 0.09
CA VAL A 5 7.28 14.54 0.68
C VAL A 5 5.78 14.82 0.70
N ILE A 6 4.99 13.80 0.46
CA ILE A 6 3.54 13.86 0.65
C ILE A 6 3.18 12.92 1.79
N ILE A 7 2.54 13.47 2.82
CA ILE A 7 2.03 12.72 3.97
C ILE A 7 0.50 12.74 3.90
N GLY A 8 -0.11 11.58 3.92
CA GLY A 8 -1.56 11.52 3.75
C GLY A 8 -2.22 10.37 4.50
N ASN A 9 -3.51 10.56 4.72
CA ASN A 9 -4.42 9.52 5.20
C ASN A 9 -5.59 9.48 4.21
N PRO A 10 -5.38 8.88 3.03
CA PRO A 10 -6.38 8.92 1.97
C PRO A 10 -7.61 8.07 2.33
N PRO A 11 -8.78 8.38 1.75
CA PRO A 11 -9.92 7.51 1.88
C PRO A 11 -9.62 6.15 1.24
N TYR A 12 -10.08 5.07 1.88
CA TYR A 12 -9.67 3.74 1.46
C TYR A 12 -10.48 3.21 0.27
N GLY A 13 -11.80 3.41 0.30
CA GLY A 13 -12.67 2.87 -0.73
C GLY A 13 -12.80 1.35 -0.66
N LYS A 14 -13.54 0.80 -1.62
CA LYS A 14 -13.74 -0.66 -1.72
C LYS A 14 -12.43 -1.32 -2.16
N ASN A 15 -11.99 -2.33 -1.40
CA ASN A 15 -10.74 -3.04 -1.66
C ASN A 15 -9.51 -2.10 -1.72
N ALA A 16 -9.56 -1.02 -0.96
CA ALA A 16 -8.53 0.00 -0.90
C ALA A 16 -8.27 0.72 -2.25
N ASN A 17 -9.23 0.70 -3.17
CA ASN A 17 -9.07 1.30 -4.50
C ASN A 17 -8.72 2.78 -4.46
N LEU A 18 -9.40 3.55 -3.59
CA LEU A 18 -9.15 4.99 -3.49
C LEU A 18 -7.77 5.28 -2.92
N ALA A 19 -7.34 4.49 -1.95
CA ALA A 19 -6.01 4.65 -1.36
C ALA A 19 -4.91 4.35 -2.38
N ILE A 20 -5.05 3.29 -3.15
CA ILE A 20 -4.09 2.91 -4.20
C ILE A 20 -4.04 3.97 -5.30
N ASP A 21 -5.19 4.46 -5.74
CA ASP A 21 -5.28 5.56 -6.70
C ASP A 21 -4.57 6.81 -6.20
N PHE A 22 -4.77 7.14 -4.92
CA PHE A 22 -4.12 8.29 -4.30
C PHE A 22 -2.60 8.14 -4.31
N ILE A 23 -2.10 6.96 -3.93
CA ILE A 23 -0.66 6.68 -3.93
C ILE A 23 -0.08 6.84 -5.34
N ASN A 24 -0.73 6.25 -6.33
CA ASN A 24 -0.24 6.28 -7.71
C ASN A 24 -0.23 7.69 -8.29
N ARG A 25 -1.22 8.51 -7.95
CA ARG A 25 -1.29 9.91 -8.40
C ARG A 25 -0.31 10.80 -7.64
N ALA A 26 -0.16 10.58 -6.33
CA ALA A 26 0.75 11.36 -5.51
C ALA A 26 2.21 11.22 -5.99
N ALA A 27 2.56 10.07 -6.55
CA ALA A 27 3.89 9.84 -7.10
C ALA A 27 4.24 10.73 -8.29
N ASP A 28 3.26 11.36 -8.93
CA ASP A 28 3.50 12.36 -9.97
C ASP A 28 3.95 13.70 -9.40
N TYR A 29 3.74 13.93 -8.11
CA TYR A 29 4.01 15.21 -7.45
C TYR A 29 5.13 15.14 -6.42
N SER A 30 5.49 13.94 -5.97
CA SER A 30 6.58 13.74 -5.01
C SER A 30 7.21 12.37 -5.23
N ASP A 31 8.49 12.26 -4.93
CA ASP A 31 9.20 10.98 -4.95
C ASP A 31 9.19 10.25 -3.60
N THR A 32 8.63 10.87 -2.57
CA THR A 32 8.49 10.25 -1.24
C THR A 32 7.07 10.39 -0.72
N LEU A 33 6.45 9.27 -0.39
CA LEU A 33 5.08 9.23 0.10
C LEU A 33 5.04 8.51 1.44
N ILE A 34 4.45 9.16 2.45
CA ILE A 34 4.22 8.56 3.77
C ILE A 34 2.71 8.51 3.98
N MET A 35 2.15 7.32 4.08
CA MET A 35 0.71 7.13 4.07
C MET A 35 0.24 6.31 5.26
N VAL A 36 -0.88 6.71 5.85
CA VAL A 36 -1.64 5.88 6.78
C VAL A 36 -2.67 5.11 5.95
N LEU A 37 -2.59 3.80 5.97
CA LEU A 37 -3.31 2.92 5.06
C LEU A 37 -3.93 1.76 5.82
N PRO A 38 -4.95 1.08 5.25
CA PRO A 38 -5.45 -0.15 5.85
C PRO A 38 -4.37 -1.23 5.80
N LYS A 39 -4.31 -2.07 6.83
CA LYS A 39 -3.33 -3.17 6.89
C LYS A 39 -3.43 -4.13 5.70
N THR A 40 -4.57 -4.18 5.04
CA THR A 40 -4.77 -5.01 3.85
C THR A 40 -3.87 -4.61 2.67
N LEU A 41 -3.31 -3.39 2.69
CA LEU A 41 -2.39 -2.95 1.63
C LEU A 41 -1.04 -3.66 1.64
N LYS A 42 -0.73 -4.46 2.64
CA LYS A 42 0.45 -5.34 2.59
C LYS A 42 0.23 -6.62 1.80
N LYS A 43 -1.02 -6.94 1.45
CA LYS A 43 -1.33 -8.13 0.63
C LYS A 43 -0.73 -7.97 -0.78
N LYS A 44 -0.22 -9.08 -1.32
CA LYS A 44 0.42 -9.10 -2.64
C LYS A 44 -0.47 -8.56 -3.74
N SER A 45 -1.76 -8.90 -3.72
CA SER A 45 -2.71 -8.42 -4.71
C SER A 45 -2.90 -6.91 -4.67
N ALA A 46 -2.87 -6.31 -3.48
CA ALA A 46 -2.95 -4.86 -3.33
C ALA A 46 -1.64 -4.18 -3.76
N VAL A 47 -0.50 -4.72 -3.35
CA VAL A 47 0.82 -4.18 -3.71
C VAL A 47 1.01 -4.18 -5.23
N ASN A 48 0.53 -5.20 -5.92
CA ASN A 48 0.64 -5.28 -7.39
C ASN A 48 -0.14 -4.18 -8.12
N ARG A 49 -1.10 -3.54 -7.46
CA ARG A 49 -1.87 -2.41 -8.03
C ARG A 49 -1.18 -1.06 -7.83
N VAL A 50 -0.17 -1.00 -6.97
CA VAL A 50 0.69 0.18 -6.81
C VAL A 50 1.69 0.21 -7.96
N ARG A 51 2.01 1.40 -8.45
CA ARG A 51 2.98 1.58 -9.54
C ARG A 51 4.26 0.80 -9.28
N ASP A 52 4.79 0.16 -10.32
CA ASP A 52 5.99 -0.67 -10.20
C ASP A 52 7.28 0.12 -9.98
N ASP A 53 7.27 1.43 -10.21
CA ASP A 53 8.39 2.33 -9.92
C ASP A 53 8.36 2.89 -8.48
N LEU A 54 7.32 2.56 -7.70
CA LEU A 54 7.26 2.87 -6.28
C LEU A 54 7.78 1.69 -5.45
N HIS A 55 8.64 1.99 -4.48
CA HIS A 55 9.26 0.99 -3.62
C HIS A 55 8.87 1.22 -2.17
N LEU A 56 8.35 0.20 -1.52
CA LEU A 56 8.02 0.25 -0.10
C LEU A 56 9.30 0.10 0.71
N ILE A 57 9.68 1.14 1.42
CA ILE A 57 10.90 1.14 2.24
C ILE A 57 10.63 0.98 3.72
N GLU A 58 9.42 1.25 4.16
CA GLU A 58 9.05 1.09 5.57
C GLU A 58 7.57 0.73 5.67
N HIS A 59 7.27 -0.21 6.55
CA HIS A 59 5.91 -0.60 6.90
C HIS A 59 5.84 -0.83 8.41
N VAL A 60 4.99 -0.07 9.09
CA VAL A 60 4.78 -0.19 10.52
C VAL A 60 3.29 -0.33 10.79
N ASP A 61 2.89 -1.42 11.42
CA ASP A 61 1.50 -1.59 11.85
C ASP A 61 1.21 -0.65 13.01
N ASN A 62 0.11 0.09 12.93
CA ASN A 62 -0.35 0.92 14.03
C ASN A 62 -1.05 0.05 15.08
N PRO A 63 -1.02 0.47 16.37
CA PRO A 63 -1.82 -0.21 17.38
C PRO A 63 -3.31 -0.21 16.99
N ASP A 64 -4.03 -1.27 17.36
CA ASP A 64 -5.45 -1.40 17.02
C ASP A 64 -6.31 -0.29 17.61
N ASP A 65 -5.84 0.37 18.67
CA ASP A 65 -6.53 1.47 19.33
C ASP A 65 -6.04 2.88 18.90
N ALA A 66 -5.19 2.97 17.88
CA ALA A 66 -4.61 4.25 17.44
C ALA A 66 -5.67 5.29 17.05
N PHE A 67 -6.81 4.84 16.54
CA PHE A 67 -7.92 5.71 16.12
C PHE A 67 -9.17 5.51 16.97
N GLY A 68 -9.01 4.94 18.17
CA GLY A 68 -10.09 4.63 19.09
C GLY A 68 -10.60 3.20 18.93
N ILE A 69 -10.95 2.59 20.05
CA ILE A 69 -11.41 1.19 20.11
C ILE A 69 -12.65 0.97 19.26
N GLU A 70 -13.51 1.99 19.19
CA GLU A 70 -14.79 1.91 18.48
C GLU A 70 -14.68 1.96 16.97
N SER A 71 -13.53 2.44 16.42
CA SER A 71 -13.39 2.60 14.98
C SER A 71 -13.30 1.26 14.24
N GLY A 72 -12.79 0.21 14.90
CA GLY A 72 -12.54 -1.07 14.25
C GLY A 72 -11.51 -1.03 13.13
N LEU A 73 -10.88 0.13 12.89
CA LEU A 73 -9.92 0.29 11.81
C LEU A 73 -8.55 -0.24 12.21
N ARG A 74 -8.03 -1.13 11.39
CA ARG A 74 -6.65 -1.62 11.49
C ARG A 74 -5.83 -0.95 10.41
N THR A 75 -4.84 -0.17 10.83
CA THR A 75 -4.05 0.65 9.93
C THR A 75 -2.57 0.38 10.07
N CYS A 76 -1.83 0.82 9.07
CA CYS A 76 -0.39 0.81 9.07
C CYS A 76 0.14 2.11 8.47
N ASN A 77 1.39 2.43 8.77
CA ASN A 77 2.11 3.50 8.10
C ASN A 77 3.03 2.89 7.07
N GLN A 78 2.95 3.36 5.84
CA GLN A 78 3.83 2.92 4.77
C GLN A 78 4.56 4.10 4.17
N THR A 79 5.86 3.92 3.95
CA THR A 79 6.69 4.89 3.24
C THR A 79 7.08 4.30 1.90
N TRP A 80 6.70 4.99 0.83
CA TRP A 80 6.99 4.61 -0.55
C TRP A 80 7.91 5.63 -1.19
N VAL A 81 8.89 5.16 -1.94
CA VAL A 81 9.84 6.01 -2.66
C VAL A 81 9.77 5.68 -4.15
N LEU A 82 9.68 6.73 -4.96
CA LEU A 82 9.69 6.61 -6.42
C LEU A 82 11.12 6.48 -6.92
N ASP A 83 11.39 5.43 -7.68
CA ASP A 83 12.64 5.27 -8.41
C ASP A 83 12.33 4.71 -9.80
N LYS A 84 12.29 5.61 -10.79
CA LYS A 84 11.93 5.24 -12.16
C LYS A 84 12.97 4.38 -12.86
N THR A 85 14.17 4.30 -12.29
CA THR A 85 15.24 3.45 -12.83
C THR A 85 15.11 1.99 -12.42
N LYS A 86 14.30 1.72 -11.40
CA LYS A 86 14.07 0.38 -10.87
C LYS A 86 12.59 0.10 -10.84
N LYS A 87 12.19 -1.00 -11.46
CA LYS A 87 10.79 -1.44 -11.45
C LYS A 87 10.68 -2.74 -10.69
N ARG A 88 9.67 -2.80 -9.81
CA ARG A 88 9.40 -4.01 -9.06
C ARG A 88 8.79 -5.06 -9.97
N GLU A 89 9.15 -6.31 -9.74
CA GLU A 89 8.42 -7.40 -10.35
C GLU A 89 7.13 -7.64 -9.58
N PRO A 90 6.01 -7.95 -10.28
CA PRO A 90 4.77 -8.29 -9.60
C PRO A 90 4.96 -9.50 -8.71
N GLU A 91 4.38 -9.45 -7.52
CA GLU A 91 4.39 -10.60 -6.63
C GLU A 91 3.39 -11.65 -7.12
N ILE A 92 3.77 -12.91 -6.99
CA ILE A 92 2.92 -14.03 -7.41
C ILE A 92 1.78 -14.17 -6.41
N VAL A 93 0.55 -14.04 -6.91
CA VAL A 93 -0.67 -14.25 -6.13
C VAL A 93 -1.30 -15.54 -6.59
N ARG A 94 -1.45 -16.50 -5.67
CA ARG A 94 -2.09 -17.78 -5.97
C ARG A 94 -3.49 -17.81 -5.37
N LYS A 95 -4.45 -18.26 -6.16
CA LYS A 95 -5.81 -18.45 -5.68
C LYS A 95 -5.86 -19.65 -4.73
N LYS A 96 -6.80 -19.65 -3.80
CA LYS A 96 -6.96 -20.77 -2.87
C LYS A 96 -7.16 -22.11 -3.57
N SER A 97 -7.88 -22.12 -4.68
CA SER A 97 -8.09 -23.32 -5.48
C SER A 97 -6.79 -23.87 -6.09
N GLU A 98 -5.86 -23.01 -6.44
CA GLU A 98 -4.54 -23.43 -6.93
C GLU A 98 -3.67 -23.97 -5.79
N LEU A 99 -3.71 -23.33 -4.64
CA LEU A 99 -2.94 -23.78 -3.47
C LEU A 99 -3.41 -25.14 -2.98
N LYS A 100 -4.68 -25.43 -3.11
CA LYS A 100 -5.25 -26.73 -2.72
C LYS A 100 -4.59 -27.89 -3.46
N ASP A 101 -4.28 -27.70 -4.73
CA ASP A 101 -3.63 -28.73 -5.57
C ASP A 101 -2.19 -29.04 -5.09
N TYR A 102 -1.56 -28.11 -4.37
CA TYR A 102 -0.21 -28.32 -3.83
C TYR A 102 -0.19 -28.99 -2.46
N PHE A 103 -1.28 -28.94 -1.72
CA PHE A 103 -1.32 -29.37 -0.31
C PHE A 103 -2.20 -30.59 -0.07
N GLU A 104 -2.80 -31.13 -1.08
CA GLU A 104 -3.57 -32.39 -0.98
C GLU A 104 -2.76 -33.66 -1.35
#